data_1736093c95fef1a90ae80720b88ce77c
#
_entry.id   1736093c95fef1a90ae80720b88ce77c
#
_cell.length_a   1.000
_cell.length_b   1.000
_cell.length_c   1.000
_cell.angle_alpha   90.00
_cell.angle_beta   90.00
_cell.angle_gamma   90.00
#
_symmetry.space_group_name_H-M   'P 1'
#
loop_
_entity.id
_entity.type
_entity.pdbx_description
1 polymer ?
#
loop_
_entity_poly.entity_id
_entity_poly.type
_entity_poly.pdbx_seq_one_letter_code
_entity_poly.pdbx_strand_id
1 'polypeptide(L)'
;KFTSWQMNCLVHLVEQLQPAMSRDVDWLNADLKVFQETLPLDKNGNLLIPIQMNEIDKHHHGSIVLNEIKKMFKQTIKYNFTNEQGKLVRRECYLISTMDIDEDDNIVLGMPVTSLRWLLYYGKGIGGTIYDKKSVVSMNGVYAKRIFMMLSRWKDKRVFSMKIAVIMNELQTPEYSVQDFERKVLKTAFEEMIRNPNSVLQFKYSLSYTGTKVGKGKRGFDTVTFKVYDKLSEAQMEEFLTDSWSNRINAI
;
A
#
# COMPACT_ATOMS: atom_id res chain seq x y z
N LYS A 1 10.69 5.80 0.62
CA LYS A 1 9.45 5.88 1.42
C LYS A 1 8.48 6.77 0.67
N PHE A 2 7.29 6.26 0.30
CA PHE A 2 6.32 6.99 -0.49
C PHE A 2 5.46 7.91 0.38
N THR A 3 5.17 9.10 -0.14
CA THR A 3 4.19 10.04 0.43
C THR A 3 2.76 9.60 0.10
N SER A 4 1.75 10.28 0.65
CA SER A 4 0.33 9.97 0.36
C SER A 4 0.01 10.08 -1.14
N TRP A 5 0.46 11.14 -1.80
CA TRP A 5 0.25 11.34 -3.25
C TRP A 5 1.00 10.30 -4.10
N GLN A 6 2.24 9.98 -3.74
CA GLN A 6 2.98 8.91 -4.39
C GLN A 6 2.29 7.55 -4.23
N MET A 7 1.67 7.29 -3.08
CA MET A 7 0.85 6.10 -2.87
C MET A 7 -0.39 6.09 -3.77
N ASN A 8 -1.08 7.22 -3.93
CA ASN A 8 -2.21 7.32 -4.84
C ASN A 8 -1.78 7.03 -6.29
N CYS A 9 -0.66 7.60 -6.72
CA CYS A 9 -0.08 7.33 -8.02
C CYS A 9 0.22 5.82 -8.20
N LEU A 10 0.88 5.18 -7.23
CA LEU A 10 1.16 3.75 -7.28
C LEU A 10 -0.11 2.90 -7.34
N VAL A 11 -1.14 3.26 -6.59
CA VAL A 11 -2.44 2.56 -6.61
C VAL A 11 -3.06 2.65 -7.99
N HIS A 12 -3.01 3.81 -8.63
CA HIS A 12 -3.50 4.00 -9.99
C HIS A 12 -2.68 3.16 -11.00
N LEU A 13 -1.35 3.18 -10.92
CA LEU A 13 -0.48 2.36 -11.75
C LEU A 13 -0.78 0.85 -11.62
N VAL A 14 -0.96 0.37 -10.39
CA VAL A 14 -1.29 -1.05 -10.12
C VAL A 14 -2.66 -1.42 -10.69
N GLU A 15 -3.65 -0.54 -10.58
CA GLU A 15 -4.99 -0.77 -11.17
C GLU A 15 -4.90 -1.00 -12.68
N GLN A 16 -4.15 -0.18 -13.40
CA GLN A 16 -3.96 -0.32 -14.84
C GLN A 16 -3.27 -1.64 -15.24
N LEU A 17 -2.52 -2.24 -14.32
CA LEU A 17 -1.82 -3.50 -14.53
C LEU A 17 -2.64 -4.74 -14.13
N GLN A 18 -3.75 -4.59 -13.41
CA GLN A 18 -4.55 -5.72 -12.93
C GLN A 18 -4.98 -6.72 -14.02
N PRO A 19 -5.43 -6.28 -15.24
CA PRO A 19 -5.79 -7.23 -16.30
C PRO A 19 -4.62 -8.13 -16.73
N ALA A 20 -3.39 -7.61 -16.69
CA ALA A 20 -2.19 -8.39 -16.98
C ALA A 20 -1.80 -9.30 -15.80
N MET A 21 -1.95 -8.83 -14.56
CA MET A 21 -1.65 -9.61 -13.35
C MET A 21 -2.48 -10.87 -13.24
N SER A 22 -3.71 -10.88 -13.76
CA SER A 22 -4.60 -12.05 -13.72
C SER A 22 -4.20 -13.18 -14.68
N ARG A 23 -3.28 -12.90 -15.61
CA ARG A 23 -2.82 -13.91 -16.59
C ARG A 23 -1.84 -14.90 -15.97
N ASP A 24 -1.87 -16.15 -16.46
CA ASP A 24 -0.93 -17.20 -16.02
C ASP A 24 0.41 -17.08 -16.76
N VAL A 25 1.19 -16.09 -16.40
CA VAL A 25 2.51 -15.78 -16.96
C VAL A 25 3.53 -15.66 -15.84
N ASP A 26 4.71 -16.23 -16.02
CA ASP A 26 5.87 -15.94 -15.18
C ASP A 26 6.50 -14.59 -15.60
N TRP A 27 5.92 -13.52 -15.10
CA TRP A 27 6.32 -12.16 -15.47
C TRP A 27 7.79 -11.85 -15.18
N LEU A 28 8.38 -12.51 -14.20
CA LEU A 28 9.77 -12.24 -13.82
C LEU A 28 10.74 -12.68 -14.92
N ASN A 29 10.44 -13.82 -15.56
CA ASN A 29 11.29 -14.44 -16.58
C ASN A 29 10.71 -14.34 -18.01
N ALA A 30 9.53 -13.72 -18.18
CA ALA A 30 8.87 -13.60 -19.47
C ALA A 30 9.73 -12.82 -20.49
N ASP A 31 9.73 -13.23 -21.75
CA ASP A 31 10.37 -12.52 -22.85
C ASP A 31 9.71 -11.17 -23.14
N LEU A 32 10.47 -10.26 -23.75
CA LEU A 32 9.94 -8.94 -24.18
C LEU A 32 8.71 -9.09 -25.08
N LYS A 33 8.68 -10.10 -25.94
CA LYS A 33 7.56 -10.39 -26.84
C LYS A 33 6.25 -10.63 -26.06
N VAL A 34 6.30 -11.35 -24.95
CA VAL A 34 5.12 -11.58 -24.09
C VAL A 34 4.58 -10.28 -23.53
N PHE A 35 5.45 -9.35 -23.15
CA PHE A 35 5.03 -8.01 -22.72
C PHE A 35 4.39 -7.22 -23.86
N GLN A 36 4.98 -7.25 -25.05
CA GLN A 36 4.45 -6.56 -26.24
C GLN A 36 3.09 -7.10 -26.69
N GLU A 37 2.88 -8.42 -26.56
CA GLU A 37 1.59 -9.07 -26.89
C GLU A 37 0.52 -8.82 -25.82
N THR A 38 0.92 -8.49 -24.58
CA THR A 38 0.01 -8.37 -23.45
C THR A 38 -0.32 -6.93 -23.08
N LEU A 39 0.63 -6.02 -23.26
CA LEU A 39 0.55 -4.63 -22.85
C LEU A 39 0.81 -3.69 -24.04
N PRO A 40 0.13 -2.56 -24.13
CA PRO A 40 0.36 -1.55 -25.18
C PRO A 40 1.65 -0.79 -24.90
N LEU A 41 2.79 -1.41 -25.20
CA LEU A 41 4.10 -0.76 -25.04
C LEU A 41 4.38 0.22 -26.20
N ASP A 42 5.05 1.32 -25.87
CA ASP A 42 5.58 2.24 -26.87
C ASP A 42 6.81 1.62 -27.62
N LYS A 43 7.34 2.35 -28.59
CA LYS A 43 8.53 1.94 -29.37
C LYS A 43 9.80 1.77 -28.50
N ASN A 44 9.83 2.36 -27.31
CA ASN A 44 10.95 2.29 -26.38
C ASN A 44 10.76 1.18 -25.33
N GLY A 45 9.67 0.41 -25.40
CA GLY A 45 9.35 -0.65 -24.46
C GLY A 45 8.78 -0.14 -23.12
N ASN A 46 8.17 1.02 -23.10
CA ASN A 46 7.48 1.55 -21.91
C ASN A 46 5.97 1.33 -22.03
N LEU A 47 5.33 0.98 -20.93
CA LEU A 47 3.89 1.10 -20.81
C LEU A 47 3.56 2.56 -20.47
N LEU A 48 2.78 3.21 -21.33
CA LEU A 48 2.32 4.58 -21.12
C LEU A 48 1.01 4.57 -20.32
N ILE A 49 1.02 5.19 -19.15
CA ILE A 49 -0.11 5.23 -18.25
C ILE A 49 -0.56 6.69 -18.08
N PRO A 50 -1.75 7.04 -18.61
CA PRO A 50 -2.31 8.37 -18.39
C PRO A 50 -2.76 8.51 -16.93
N ILE A 51 -2.51 9.67 -16.35
CA ILE A 51 -2.90 10.01 -14.99
C ILE A 51 -3.64 11.32 -15.03
N GLN A 52 -4.87 11.30 -14.55
CA GLN A 52 -5.62 12.52 -14.31
C GLN A 52 -5.31 13.05 -12.90
N MET A 53 -4.96 14.32 -12.81
CA MET A 53 -4.56 14.93 -11.55
C MET A 53 -5.62 14.79 -10.45
N ASN A 54 -6.90 14.88 -10.81
CA ASN A 54 -8.04 14.71 -9.89
C ASN A 54 -8.15 13.29 -9.31
N GLU A 55 -7.57 12.28 -9.96
CA GLU A 55 -7.54 10.90 -9.44
C GLU A 55 -6.48 10.72 -8.35
N ILE A 56 -5.44 11.56 -8.36
CA ILE A 56 -4.37 11.52 -7.37
C ILE A 56 -4.64 12.50 -6.22
N ASP A 57 -5.19 13.66 -6.53
CA ASP A 57 -5.49 14.71 -5.55
C ASP A 57 -6.83 15.39 -5.83
N LYS A 58 -7.78 15.20 -4.91
CA LYS A 58 -9.11 15.81 -4.96
C LYS A 58 -9.13 17.28 -4.51
N HIS A 59 -8.03 17.77 -3.93
CA HIS A 59 -7.95 19.10 -3.32
C HIS A 59 -7.21 20.12 -4.19
N HIS A 60 -6.90 19.77 -5.44
CA HIS A 60 -6.30 20.67 -6.44
C HIS A 60 -4.93 21.26 -6.06
N HIS A 61 -4.08 20.48 -5.37
CA HIS A 61 -2.70 20.88 -5.07
C HIS A 61 -1.72 20.54 -6.23
N GLY A 62 -2.11 20.79 -7.48
CA GLY A 62 -1.45 20.29 -8.68
C GLY A 62 0.08 20.42 -8.68
N SER A 63 0.64 21.58 -8.31
CA SER A 63 2.09 21.79 -8.27
C SER A 63 2.80 20.91 -7.22
N ILE A 64 2.16 20.67 -6.07
CA ILE A 64 2.72 19.82 -5.01
C ILE A 64 2.69 18.36 -5.48
N VAL A 65 1.56 17.91 -6.03
CA VAL A 65 1.40 16.55 -6.57
C VAL A 65 2.41 16.28 -7.67
N LEU A 66 2.57 17.20 -8.60
CA LEU A 66 3.54 17.09 -9.69
C LEU A 66 4.97 16.95 -9.16
N ASN A 67 5.34 17.74 -8.15
CA ASN A 67 6.65 17.62 -7.51
C ASN A 67 6.84 16.28 -6.79
N GLU A 68 5.79 15.73 -6.19
CA GLU A 68 5.85 14.40 -5.56
C GLU A 68 5.97 13.29 -6.61
N ILE A 69 5.28 13.39 -7.74
CA ILE A 69 5.46 12.45 -8.87
C ILE A 69 6.89 12.55 -9.42
N LYS A 70 7.42 13.76 -9.62
CA LYS A 70 8.83 13.96 -10.06
C LYS A 70 9.83 13.27 -9.15
N LYS A 71 9.59 13.21 -7.84
CA LYS A 71 10.45 12.48 -6.90
C LYS A 71 10.40 10.96 -7.12
N MET A 72 9.34 10.42 -7.72
CA MET A 72 9.25 8.98 -8.03
C MET A 72 10.25 8.54 -9.09
N PHE A 73 10.72 9.42 -9.96
CA PHE A 73 11.79 9.13 -10.93
C PHE A 73 13.10 8.73 -10.25
N LYS A 74 13.33 9.16 -9.01
CA LYS A 74 14.51 8.79 -8.23
C LYS A 74 14.32 7.49 -7.46
N GLN A 75 13.11 6.90 -7.50
CA GLN A 75 12.83 5.65 -6.80
C GLN A 75 13.31 4.47 -7.64
N THR A 76 14.18 3.66 -7.05
CA THR A 76 14.65 2.42 -7.66
C THR A 76 13.97 1.21 -7.04
N ILE A 77 13.74 0.22 -7.87
CA ILE A 77 13.30 -1.12 -7.48
C ILE A 77 14.51 -2.04 -7.55
N LYS A 78 14.69 -2.87 -6.53
CA LYS A 78 15.74 -3.90 -6.47
C LYS A 78 15.10 -5.26 -6.35
N TYR A 79 15.43 -6.17 -7.27
CA TYR A 79 14.92 -7.53 -7.23
C TYR A 79 15.93 -8.53 -7.82
N ASN A 80 15.78 -9.78 -7.43
CA ASN A 80 16.56 -10.88 -7.96
C ASN A 80 15.70 -11.71 -8.92
N PHE A 81 16.29 -12.21 -9.99
CA PHE A 81 15.67 -13.14 -10.92
C PHE A 81 16.72 -14.10 -11.46
N THR A 82 16.30 -15.23 -12.01
CA THR A 82 17.19 -16.17 -12.69
C THR A 82 17.17 -15.87 -14.18
N ASN A 83 18.33 -15.64 -14.77
CA ASN A 83 18.43 -15.40 -16.20
C ASN A 83 18.31 -16.71 -17.04
N GLU A 84 18.28 -16.61 -18.35
CA GLU A 84 18.18 -17.73 -19.28
C GLU A 84 19.30 -18.77 -19.13
N GLN A 85 20.44 -18.36 -18.56
CA GLN A 85 21.60 -19.22 -18.27
C GLN A 85 21.53 -19.87 -16.89
N GLY A 86 20.39 -19.73 -16.17
CA GLY A 86 20.22 -20.26 -14.82
C GLY A 86 20.97 -19.51 -13.71
N LYS A 87 21.55 -18.34 -14.00
CA LYS A 87 22.31 -17.54 -13.03
C LYS A 87 21.39 -16.58 -12.30
N LEU A 88 21.57 -16.48 -10.98
CA LEU A 88 20.91 -15.47 -10.15
C LEU A 88 21.47 -14.08 -10.49
N VAL A 89 20.60 -13.18 -10.93
CA VAL A 89 20.94 -11.80 -11.28
C VAL A 89 20.23 -10.85 -10.36
N ARG A 90 20.97 -9.91 -9.77
CA ARG A 90 20.38 -8.78 -9.04
C ARG A 90 20.17 -7.62 -10.00
N ARG A 91 18.94 -7.11 -10.08
CA ARG A 91 18.58 -5.96 -10.90
C ARG A 91 18.21 -4.77 -10.05
N GLU A 92 18.64 -3.60 -10.47
CA GLU A 92 18.19 -2.32 -9.97
C GLU A 92 17.69 -1.50 -11.17
N CYS A 93 16.47 -0.97 -11.10
CA CYS A 93 15.86 -0.17 -12.17
C CYS A 93 14.96 0.92 -11.59
N TYR A 94 14.71 1.95 -12.37
CA TYR A 94 13.77 3.00 -12.00
C TYR A 94 12.33 2.52 -12.15
N LEU A 95 11.45 2.98 -11.24
CA LEU A 95 10.02 2.67 -11.29
C LEU A 95 9.37 3.32 -12.53
N ILE A 96 9.70 4.58 -12.80
CA ILE A 96 9.19 5.40 -13.89
C ILE A 96 10.37 5.89 -14.72
N SER A 97 10.27 5.79 -16.04
CA SER A 97 11.32 6.22 -16.99
C SER A 97 11.04 7.57 -17.62
N THR A 98 9.77 7.88 -17.93
CA THR A 98 9.35 9.12 -18.57
C THR A 98 8.11 9.70 -17.92
N MET A 99 7.94 11.00 -18.08
CA MET A 99 6.73 11.73 -17.72
C MET A 99 6.52 12.83 -18.77
N ASP A 100 5.45 12.71 -19.50
CA ASP A 100 4.99 13.72 -20.44
C ASP A 100 3.85 14.51 -19.80
N ILE A 101 3.82 15.82 -20.00
CA ILE A 101 2.77 16.72 -19.53
C ILE A 101 2.35 17.55 -20.74
N ASP A 102 1.08 17.49 -21.08
CA ASP A 102 0.54 18.29 -22.18
C ASP A 102 0.09 19.71 -21.73
N GLU A 103 -0.43 20.48 -22.69
CA GLU A 103 -0.87 21.87 -22.47
C GLU A 103 -2.08 21.96 -21.53
N ASP A 104 -2.82 20.85 -21.36
CA ASP A 104 -4.00 20.74 -20.49
C ASP A 104 -3.67 20.10 -19.13
N ASP A 105 -2.37 20.03 -18.77
CA ASP A 105 -1.87 19.41 -17.55
C ASP A 105 -2.20 17.90 -17.40
N ASN A 106 -2.51 17.20 -18.50
CA ASN A 106 -2.60 15.75 -18.47
C ASN A 106 -1.21 15.15 -18.36
N ILE A 107 -1.06 14.17 -17.48
CA ILE A 107 0.21 13.52 -17.22
C ILE A 107 0.18 12.11 -17.80
N VAL A 108 1.25 11.75 -18.53
CA VAL A 108 1.47 10.36 -18.99
C VAL A 108 2.78 9.87 -18.39
N LEU A 109 2.73 8.79 -17.62
CA LEU A 109 3.92 8.16 -17.04
C LEU A 109 4.32 6.95 -17.88
N GLY A 110 5.60 6.88 -18.23
CA GLY A 110 6.20 5.73 -18.91
C GLY A 110 6.86 4.79 -17.90
N MET A 111 6.40 3.53 -17.87
CA MET A 111 6.97 2.48 -17.03
C MET A 111 7.76 1.49 -17.90
N PRO A 112 9.08 1.31 -17.67
CA PRO A 112 9.88 0.38 -18.45
C PRO A 112 9.53 -1.08 -18.12
N VAL A 113 9.70 -1.98 -19.10
CA VAL A 113 9.47 -3.42 -18.91
C VAL A 113 10.22 -3.97 -17.69
N THR A 114 11.38 -3.44 -17.37
CA THR A 114 12.16 -3.85 -16.20
C THR A 114 11.44 -3.63 -14.89
N SER A 115 10.70 -2.54 -14.72
CA SER A 115 9.87 -2.30 -13.53
C SER A 115 8.53 -3.03 -13.61
N LEU A 116 7.94 -3.17 -14.81
CA LEU A 116 6.72 -3.93 -15.04
C LEU A 116 6.88 -5.40 -14.65
N ARG A 117 8.01 -6.04 -14.95
CA ARG A 117 8.34 -7.40 -14.51
C ARG A 117 8.11 -7.59 -13.02
N TRP A 118 8.69 -6.70 -12.24
CA TRP A 118 8.60 -6.74 -10.78
C TRP A 118 7.18 -6.51 -10.28
N LEU A 119 6.49 -5.49 -10.81
CA LEU A 119 5.12 -5.16 -10.38
C LEU A 119 4.13 -6.26 -10.71
N LEU A 120 4.20 -6.82 -11.92
CA LEU A 120 3.31 -7.90 -12.35
C LEU A 120 3.59 -9.20 -11.59
N TYR A 121 4.85 -9.53 -11.36
CA TYR A 121 5.24 -10.72 -10.60
C TYR A 121 4.75 -10.67 -9.16
N TYR A 122 5.02 -9.58 -8.46
CA TYR A 122 4.57 -9.42 -7.07
C TYR A 122 3.05 -9.18 -6.96
N GLY A 123 2.44 -8.63 -7.99
CA GLY A 123 0.98 -8.46 -8.05
C GLY A 123 0.23 -9.78 -8.21
N LYS A 124 0.83 -10.77 -8.88
CA LYS A 124 0.15 -12.04 -9.24
C LYS A 124 -0.05 -13.02 -8.09
N GLY A 125 0.73 -13.00 -7.02
CA GLY A 125 0.49 -14.10 -6.11
C GLY A 125 1.39 -14.31 -4.90
N ILE A 126 2.50 -13.65 -4.81
CA ILE A 126 3.35 -13.76 -3.62
C ILE A 126 3.03 -12.62 -2.63
N GLY A 127 1.87 -12.00 -2.78
CA GLY A 127 1.41 -10.93 -1.92
C GLY A 127 0.57 -9.85 -2.61
N GLY A 128 0.07 -10.10 -3.79
CA GLY A 128 -0.90 -9.23 -4.44
C GLY A 128 -2.16 -9.15 -3.58
N THR A 129 -2.38 -8.02 -2.94
CA THR A 129 -3.60 -7.78 -2.18
C THR A 129 -4.56 -7.03 -3.07
N ILE A 130 -5.73 -7.60 -3.29
CA ILE A 130 -6.84 -6.87 -3.91
C ILE A 130 -7.39 -5.93 -2.84
N TYR A 131 -7.34 -4.64 -3.10
CA TYR A 131 -7.91 -3.63 -2.24
C TYR A 131 -8.76 -2.64 -3.03
N ASP A 132 -9.67 -1.98 -2.35
CA ASP A 132 -10.53 -0.97 -2.96
C ASP A 132 -9.75 0.34 -3.21
N LYS A 133 -9.55 0.71 -4.48
CA LYS A 133 -8.83 1.92 -4.90
C LYS A 133 -9.48 3.17 -4.31
N LYS A 134 -10.81 3.28 -4.37
CA LYS A 134 -11.54 4.46 -3.92
C LYS A 134 -11.30 4.71 -2.44
N SER A 135 -11.28 3.66 -1.63
CA SER A 135 -10.92 3.75 -0.20
C SER A 135 -9.52 4.30 -0.02
N VAL A 136 -8.52 3.74 -0.71
CA VAL A 136 -7.12 4.16 -0.53
C VAL A 136 -6.90 5.59 -0.99
N VAL A 137 -7.39 5.96 -2.16
CA VAL A 137 -7.18 7.31 -2.74
C VAL A 137 -7.88 8.38 -1.92
N SER A 138 -9.04 8.08 -1.31
CA SER A 138 -9.80 9.03 -0.50
C SER A 138 -9.21 9.29 0.90
N MET A 139 -8.25 8.48 1.35
CA MET A 139 -7.52 8.73 2.60
C MET A 139 -6.41 9.77 2.39
N ASN A 140 -6.13 10.57 3.42
CA ASN A 140 -5.06 11.58 3.40
C ASN A 140 -3.77 11.03 4.02
N GLY A 141 -3.89 10.26 5.09
CA GLY A 141 -2.78 9.74 5.87
C GLY A 141 -2.07 8.57 5.21
N VAL A 142 -0.75 8.66 5.03
CA VAL A 142 0.05 7.56 4.46
C VAL A 142 -0.05 6.28 5.29
N TYR A 143 -0.16 6.41 6.62
CA TYR A 143 -0.32 5.24 7.50
C TYR A 143 -1.73 4.65 7.42
N ALA A 144 -2.77 5.48 7.26
CA ALA A 144 -4.12 5.00 7.04
C ALA A 144 -4.22 4.16 5.76
N LYS A 145 -3.64 4.64 4.64
CA LYS A 145 -3.53 3.88 3.39
C LYS A 145 -2.83 2.54 3.56
N ARG A 146 -1.68 2.54 4.22
CA ARG A 146 -0.87 1.31 4.43
C ARG A 146 -1.56 0.32 5.36
N ILE A 147 -2.18 0.81 6.44
CA ILE A 147 -2.99 -0.02 7.34
C ILE A 147 -4.17 -0.61 6.56
N PHE A 148 -4.90 0.19 5.79
CA PHE A 148 -6.00 -0.31 4.95
C PHE A 148 -5.55 -1.42 4.00
N MET A 149 -4.44 -1.23 3.29
CA MET A 149 -3.87 -2.24 2.38
C MET A 149 -3.43 -3.50 3.14
N MET A 150 -2.83 -3.36 4.32
CA MET A 150 -2.47 -4.48 5.19
C MET A 150 -3.73 -5.24 5.66
N LEU A 151 -4.76 -4.53 6.13
CA LEU A 151 -6.01 -5.14 6.58
C LEU A 151 -6.75 -5.85 5.42
N SER A 152 -6.70 -5.29 4.21
CA SER A 152 -7.28 -5.91 3.01
C SER A 152 -6.68 -7.30 2.73
N ARG A 153 -5.39 -7.51 3.01
CA ARG A 153 -4.72 -8.82 2.90
C ARG A 153 -5.29 -9.86 3.87
N TRP A 154 -5.75 -9.40 5.03
CA TRP A 154 -6.18 -10.26 6.12
C TRP A 154 -7.70 -10.22 6.36
N LYS A 155 -8.46 -9.53 5.48
CA LYS A 155 -9.91 -9.32 5.66
C LYS A 155 -10.70 -10.62 5.87
N ASP A 156 -10.32 -11.69 5.19
CA ASP A 156 -11.01 -12.98 5.27
C ASP A 156 -10.81 -13.67 6.63
N LYS A 157 -9.71 -13.39 7.32
CA LYS A 157 -9.46 -13.91 8.68
C LYS A 157 -10.24 -13.19 9.76
N ARG A 158 -10.76 -11.99 9.49
CA ARG A 158 -11.52 -11.13 10.39
C ARG A 158 -10.79 -10.76 11.70
N VAL A 159 -10.07 -11.67 12.30
CA VAL A 159 -9.25 -11.43 13.51
C VAL A 159 -7.86 -12.02 13.29
N PHE A 160 -6.83 -11.21 13.52
CA PHE A 160 -5.45 -11.66 13.46
C PHE A 160 -4.55 -10.82 14.35
N SER A 161 -3.42 -11.39 14.76
CA SER A 161 -2.44 -10.73 15.61
C SER A 161 -1.09 -10.65 14.92
N MET A 162 -0.40 -9.54 15.11
CA MET A 162 0.95 -9.31 14.57
C MET A 162 1.84 -8.64 15.63
N LYS A 163 3.13 -8.97 15.61
CA LYS A 163 4.12 -8.26 16.45
C LYS A 163 4.26 -6.81 16.00
N ILE A 164 4.30 -5.88 16.95
CA ILE A 164 4.42 -4.44 16.68
C ILE A 164 5.65 -4.16 15.82
N ALA A 165 6.79 -4.79 16.11
CA ALA A 165 8.02 -4.62 15.33
C ALA A 165 7.84 -5.04 13.86
N VAL A 166 7.08 -6.10 13.57
CA VAL A 166 6.78 -6.55 12.20
C VAL A 166 5.92 -5.51 11.49
N ILE A 167 4.87 -5.00 12.15
CA ILE A 167 4.01 -3.97 11.58
C ILE A 167 4.80 -2.69 11.31
N MET A 168 5.61 -2.23 12.27
CA MET A 168 6.44 -1.03 12.10
C MET A 168 7.38 -1.15 10.91
N ASN A 169 7.99 -2.31 10.71
CA ASN A 169 8.85 -2.59 9.56
C ASN A 169 8.04 -2.60 8.26
N GLU A 170 6.90 -3.28 8.21
CA GLU A 170 6.03 -3.36 7.03
C GLU A 170 5.50 -1.97 6.63
N LEU A 171 5.09 -1.17 7.60
CA LEU A 171 4.63 0.20 7.39
C LEU A 171 5.79 1.19 7.18
N GLN A 172 7.04 0.74 7.32
CA GLN A 172 8.25 1.59 7.22
C GLN A 172 8.16 2.83 8.14
N THR A 173 7.71 2.63 9.37
CA THR A 173 7.68 3.73 10.35
C THR A 173 9.09 4.11 10.78
N PRO A 174 9.32 5.32 11.32
CA PRO A 174 10.49 5.58 12.15
C PRO A 174 10.54 4.63 13.36
N GLU A 175 11.65 4.63 14.08
CA GLU A 175 11.77 3.93 15.37
C GLU A 175 10.89 4.62 16.42
N TYR A 176 9.61 4.28 16.42
CA TYR A 176 8.65 4.78 17.39
C TYR A 176 8.67 3.93 18.66
N SER A 177 8.46 4.58 19.82
CA SER A 177 7.98 3.86 21.00
C SER A 177 6.61 3.23 20.71
N VAL A 178 6.23 2.21 21.47
CA VAL A 178 4.90 1.59 21.32
C VAL A 178 3.76 2.61 21.48
N GLN A 179 3.91 3.55 22.40
CA GLN A 179 2.93 4.63 22.62
C GLN A 179 2.84 5.58 21.42
N ASP A 180 3.97 5.96 20.84
CA ASP A 180 3.98 6.80 19.64
C ASP A 180 3.42 6.06 18.43
N PHE A 181 3.75 4.77 18.29
CA PHE A 181 3.19 3.93 17.24
C PHE A 181 1.66 3.82 17.36
N GLU A 182 1.17 3.55 18.56
CA GLU A 182 -0.28 3.53 18.79
C GLU A 182 -0.92 4.88 18.43
N ARG A 183 -0.39 5.96 18.96
CA ARG A 183 -0.96 7.31 18.78
C ARG A 183 -0.86 7.81 17.35
N LYS A 184 0.33 7.71 16.72
CA LYS A 184 0.63 8.32 15.41
C LYS A 184 0.25 7.43 14.22
N VAL A 185 0.11 6.13 14.45
CA VAL A 185 -0.15 5.17 13.36
C VAL A 185 -1.52 4.51 13.54
N LEU A 186 -1.71 3.73 14.60
CA LEU A 186 -2.94 2.94 14.75
C LEU A 186 -4.17 3.82 14.99
N LYS A 187 -4.09 4.74 15.95
CA LYS A 187 -5.20 5.64 16.29
C LYS A 187 -5.56 6.56 15.13
N THR A 188 -4.55 7.16 14.48
CA THR A 188 -4.77 8.04 13.33
C THR A 188 -5.42 7.29 12.16
N ALA A 189 -4.94 6.08 11.85
CA ALA A 189 -5.53 5.25 10.79
C ALA A 189 -6.97 4.83 11.14
N PHE A 190 -7.23 4.44 12.38
CA PHE A 190 -8.56 4.09 12.88
C PHE A 190 -9.54 5.25 12.70
N GLU A 191 -9.20 6.46 13.19
CA GLU A 191 -10.04 7.64 13.11
C GLU A 191 -10.31 8.05 11.65
N GLU A 192 -9.31 7.98 10.79
CA GLU A 192 -9.44 8.34 9.39
C GLU A 192 -10.34 7.34 8.64
N MET A 193 -10.14 6.04 8.85
CA MET A 193 -10.95 5.01 8.18
C MET A 193 -12.42 5.06 8.61
N ILE A 194 -12.72 5.37 9.87
CA ILE A 194 -14.09 5.54 10.34
C ILE A 194 -14.76 6.76 9.71
N ARG A 195 -14.05 7.89 9.64
CA ARG A 195 -14.59 9.13 9.08
C ARG A 195 -14.69 9.12 7.55
N ASN A 196 -13.97 8.23 6.89
CA ASN A 196 -13.95 8.17 5.43
C ASN A 196 -15.17 7.44 4.87
N PRO A 197 -16.10 8.14 4.20
CA PRO A 197 -17.32 7.53 3.66
C PRO A 197 -17.03 6.51 2.54
N ASN A 198 -15.85 6.58 1.93
CA ASN A 198 -15.43 5.66 0.88
C ASN A 198 -14.67 4.44 1.43
N SER A 199 -14.35 4.39 2.73
CA SER A 199 -13.67 3.22 3.30
C SER A 199 -14.62 2.02 3.34
N VAL A 200 -14.25 0.94 2.67
CA VAL A 200 -15.02 -0.32 2.67
C VAL A 200 -14.64 -1.25 3.81
N LEU A 201 -13.56 -0.93 4.54
CA LEU A 201 -13.11 -1.66 5.71
C LEU A 201 -12.98 -0.73 6.91
N GLN A 202 -13.24 -1.28 8.07
CA GLN A 202 -13.02 -0.66 9.38
C GLN A 202 -12.34 -1.67 10.29
N PHE A 203 -11.73 -1.22 11.36
CA PHE A 203 -11.05 -2.13 12.29
C PHE A 203 -11.12 -1.63 13.73
N LYS A 204 -11.04 -2.57 14.66
CA LYS A 204 -10.66 -2.33 16.05
C LYS A 204 -9.30 -2.93 16.29
N TYR A 205 -8.59 -2.45 17.29
CA TYR A 205 -7.34 -3.07 17.70
C TYR A 205 -7.21 -3.11 19.22
N SER A 206 -6.46 -4.08 19.69
CA SER A 206 -6.03 -4.18 21.08
C SER A 206 -4.53 -4.46 21.14
N LEU A 207 -3.88 -3.94 22.17
CA LEU A 207 -2.48 -4.18 22.44
C LEU A 207 -2.33 -5.24 23.53
N SER A 208 -1.44 -6.18 23.34
CA SER A 208 -1.15 -7.24 24.31
C SER A 208 0.34 -7.51 24.41
N TYR A 209 0.73 -8.20 25.48
CA TYR A 209 2.07 -8.71 25.67
C TYR A 209 2.06 -10.23 25.57
N THR A 210 2.82 -10.78 24.66
CA THR A 210 2.88 -12.24 24.45
C THR A 210 4.27 -12.83 24.71
N GLY A 211 5.26 -12.00 25.03
CA GLY A 211 6.64 -12.44 25.27
C GLY A 211 6.92 -12.88 26.70
N THR A 212 8.01 -13.65 26.90
CA THR A 212 8.56 -13.95 28.21
C THR A 212 9.26 -12.72 28.78
N LYS A 213 9.20 -12.55 30.12
CA LYS A 213 9.85 -11.44 30.82
C LYS A 213 11.34 -11.37 30.48
N VAL A 214 11.76 -10.30 29.84
CA VAL A 214 13.18 -9.97 29.69
C VAL A 214 13.49 -8.82 30.63
N GLY A 215 14.08 -9.12 31.80
CA GLY A 215 14.57 -8.13 32.75
C GLY A 215 13.54 -7.60 33.77
N LYS A 216 13.99 -6.68 34.67
CA LYS A 216 13.20 -6.10 35.78
C LYS A 216 12.30 -4.93 35.39
N GLY A 217 12.07 -4.66 34.09
CA GLY A 217 11.26 -3.54 33.59
C GLY A 217 9.75 -3.80 33.54
N LYS A 218 8.94 -2.75 33.45
CA LYS A 218 7.50 -2.85 33.15
C LYS A 218 7.30 -3.59 31.81
N ARG A 219 6.36 -4.55 31.78
CA ARG A 219 5.97 -5.25 30.54
C ARG A 219 5.39 -4.23 29.57
N GLY A 220 6.07 -4.02 28.43
CA GLY A 220 5.51 -3.24 27.33
C GLY A 220 4.67 -4.12 26.41
N PHE A 221 3.70 -3.55 25.74
CA PHE A 221 2.97 -4.25 24.67
C PHE A 221 3.94 -4.59 23.53
N ASP A 222 3.79 -5.77 22.94
CA ASP A 222 4.60 -6.23 21.82
C ASP A 222 3.78 -6.73 20.63
N THR A 223 2.47 -6.85 20.79
CA THR A 223 1.57 -7.45 19.82
C THR A 223 0.31 -6.59 19.68
N VAL A 224 -0.14 -6.42 18.43
CA VAL A 224 -1.43 -5.83 18.07
C VAL A 224 -2.34 -6.95 17.59
N THR A 225 -3.55 -7.03 18.13
CA THR A 225 -4.63 -7.85 17.58
C THR A 225 -5.60 -6.93 16.86
N PHE A 226 -5.83 -7.21 15.57
CA PHE A 226 -6.80 -6.50 14.74
C PHE A 226 -8.09 -7.32 14.63
N LYS A 227 -9.22 -6.63 14.70
CA LYS A 227 -10.53 -7.15 14.33
C LYS A 227 -11.05 -6.31 13.18
N VAL A 228 -11.23 -6.94 12.00
CA VAL A 228 -11.55 -6.27 10.73
C VAL A 228 -13.04 -6.45 10.45
N TYR A 229 -13.66 -5.38 10.00
CA TYR A 229 -15.09 -5.31 9.66
C TYR A 229 -15.23 -4.76 8.25
N ASP A 230 -16.26 -5.21 7.54
CA ASP A 230 -16.75 -4.53 6.37
C ASP A 230 -17.36 -3.18 6.80
N LYS A 231 -17.65 -2.33 5.83
CA LYS A 231 -18.28 -1.04 6.10
C LYS A 231 -19.56 -1.23 6.94
N LEU A 232 -19.57 -0.56 8.09
CA LEU A 232 -20.71 -0.59 9.00
C LEU A 232 -21.77 0.43 8.56
N SER A 233 -23.05 0.14 8.82
CA SER A 233 -24.13 1.12 8.73
C SER A 233 -23.97 2.18 9.83
N GLU A 234 -24.68 3.31 9.71
CA GLU A 234 -24.62 4.37 10.72
C GLU A 234 -25.01 3.88 12.12
N ALA A 235 -26.07 3.07 12.23
CA ALA A 235 -26.50 2.48 13.50
C ALA A 235 -25.44 1.52 14.10
N GLN A 236 -24.83 0.68 13.27
CA GLN A 236 -23.75 -0.20 13.69
C GLN A 236 -22.49 0.58 14.06
N MET A 237 -22.27 1.76 13.46
CA MET A 237 -21.12 2.60 13.75
C MET A 237 -21.20 3.20 15.15
N GLU A 238 -22.38 3.62 15.58
CA GLU A 238 -22.59 4.17 16.92
C GLU A 238 -22.29 3.12 18.01
N GLU A 239 -22.82 1.91 17.86
CA GLU A 239 -22.48 0.77 18.74
C GLU A 239 -20.99 0.43 18.68
N PHE A 240 -20.41 0.40 17.48
CA PHE A 240 -19.00 0.14 17.27
C PHE A 240 -18.10 1.15 17.99
N LEU A 241 -18.43 2.43 17.97
CA LEU A 241 -17.66 3.49 18.64
C LEU A 241 -17.80 3.39 20.17
N THR A 242 -18.99 3.14 20.68
CA THR A 242 -19.26 3.00 22.10
C THR A 242 -18.47 1.83 22.70
N ASP A 243 -18.50 0.67 22.04
CA ASP A 243 -17.78 -0.53 22.48
C ASP A 243 -16.24 -0.38 22.41
N SER A 244 -15.71 0.47 21.52
CA SER A 244 -14.26 0.69 21.40
C SER A 244 -13.65 1.45 22.58
N TRP A 245 -14.45 2.24 23.30
CA TRP A 245 -14.00 3.01 24.48
C TRP A 245 -14.02 2.17 25.78
N SER A 246 -14.92 1.21 25.89
CA SER A 246 -15.03 0.36 27.08
C SER A 246 -13.88 -0.67 27.19
N ASN A 247 -13.29 -1.09 26.09
CA ASN A 247 -12.21 -2.09 26.07
C ASN A 247 -10.82 -1.56 26.51
N ARG A 248 -10.64 -0.24 26.72
CA ARG A 248 -9.42 0.33 27.31
C ARG A 248 -9.30 0.10 28.82
N ILE A 249 -10.39 -0.18 29.50
CA ILE A 249 -10.44 -0.26 30.97
C ILE A 249 -10.16 -1.70 31.47
N ASN A 250 -10.35 -2.72 30.65
CA ASN A 250 -10.24 -4.13 31.06
C ASN A 250 -8.90 -4.81 30.68
N ALA A 251 -7.89 -4.06 30.28
CA ALA A 251 -6.55 -4.57 29.95
C ALA A 251 -5.48 -4.15 30.97
N ILE A 252 -5.84 -4.04 32.26
CA ILE A 252 -4.90 -3.84 33.39
C ILE A 252 -4.69 -5.17 34.12
#